data_8065417b38b08fbd7a4a20d8184b43c7
#
_entry.id   8065417b38b08fbd7a4a20d8184b43c7
#
_cell.length_a   1.000
_cell.length_b   1.000
_cell.length_c   1.000
_cell.angle_alpha   90.00
_cell.angle_beta   90.00
_cell.angle_gamma   90.00
#
_symmetry.space_group_name_H-M   'P 1'
#
loop_
_entity.id
_entity.type
_entity.pdbx_description
1 polymer ?
#
loop_
_entity_poly.entity_id
_entity_poly.type
_entity_poly.pdbx_seq_one_letter_code
_entity_poly.pdbx_strand_id
1 'polypeptide(L)' 'MDLGDYSTENLILTAIKSEVEAKEVYSRLADGVKNAYLKGRLEFLAGEEEKHRAFLDGLYRSEFEGREPGLPEPSPAP' A
#
# COMPACT_ATOMS: atom_id res chain seq x y z
N MET A 1 1.73 15.85 12.24
CA MET A 1 1.45 14.55 12.90
C MET A 1 2.57 14.21 13.84
N ASP A 2 2.24 13.87 15.07
CA ASP A 2 3.23 13.45 16.04
C ASP A 2 3.45 11.95 15.94
N LEU A 3 4.55 11.54 15.34
CA LEU A 3 4.86 10.13 15.15
C LEU A 3 5.18 9.40 16.46
N GLY A 4 5.44 10.13 17.53
CA GLY A 4 5.70 9.53 18.83
C GLY A 4 4.47 8.86 19.44
N ASP A 5 3.27 9.19 18.95
CA ASP A 5 2.02 8.59 19.44
C ASP A 5 1.70 7.25 18.79
N TYR A 6 2.51 6.80 17.81
CA TYR A 6 2.26 5.58 17.07
C TYR A 6 3.29 4.52 17.40
N SER A 7 2.84 3.28 17.59
CA SER A 7 3.77 2.16 17.75
C SER A 7 4.42 1.82 16.40
N THR A 8 5.57 1.16 16.47
CA THR A 8 6.23 0.68 15.25
C THR A 8 5.30 -0.24 14.44
N GLU A 9 4.57 -1.12 15.14
CA GLU A 9 3.62 -2.00 14.48
C GLU A 9 2.57 -1.21 13.71
N ASN A 10 1.97 -0.21 14.35
CA ASN A 10 0.94 0.61 13.70
C ASN A 10 1.49 1.38 12.50
N LEU A 11 2.72 1.88 12.60
CA LEU A 11 3.34 2.60 11.50
C LEU A 11 3.56 1.69 10.29
N ILE A 12 4.03 0.47 10.52
CA ILE A 12 4.25 -0.48 9.43
C ILE A 12 2.91 -0.87 8.80
N LEU A 13 1.89 -1.15 9.61
CA LEU A 13 0.56 -1.50 9.09
C LEU A 13 -0.06 -0.35 8.29
N THR A 14 0.13 0.88 8.76
CA THR A 14 -0.36 2.06 8.04
C THR A 14 0.35 2.21 6.71
N ALA A 15 1.66 1.95 6.66
CA ALA A 15 2.42 2.01 5.42
C ALA A 15 1.94 0.93 4.43
N ILE A 16 1.69 -0.28 4.90
CA ILE A 16 1.16 -1.35 4.04
C ILE A 16 -0.18 -0.94 3.45
N LYS A 17 -1.06 -0.42 4.29
CA LYS A 17 -2.38 0.05 3.84
C LYS A 17 -2.24 1.12 2.76
N SER A 18 -1.32 2.05 2.95
CA SER A 18 -1.06 3.13 2.01
C SER A 18 -0.63 2.59 0.64
N GLU A 19 0.23 1.56 0.62
CA GLU A 19 0.68 0.95 -0.62
C GLU A 19 -0.47 0.22 -1.34
N VAL A 20 -1.32 -0.47 -0.57
CA VAL A 20 -2.48 -1.16 -1.14
C VAL A 20 -3.43 -0.14 -1.79
N GLU A 21 -3.69 0.97 -1.12
CA GLU A 21 -4.57 2.01 -1.64
C GLU A 21 -3.98 2.69 -2.88
N ALA A 22 -2.68 2.97 -2.88
CA ALA A 22 -2.01 3.58 -4.01
C ALA A 22 -2.04 2.66 -5.23
N LYS A 23 -1.79 1.38 -5.04
CA LYS A 23 -1.86 0.40 -6.12
C LYS A 23 -3.25 0.38 -6.74
N GLU A 24 -4.28 0.41 -5.91
CA GLU A 24 -5.66 0.41 -6.40
C GLU A 24 -5.97 1.65 -7.22
N VAL A 25 -5.53 2.82 -6.76
CA VAL A 25 -5.74 4.07 -7.48
C VAL A 25 -5.08 4.01 -8.85
N TYR A 26 -3.82 3.59 -8.93
CA TYR A 26 -3.11 3.50 -10.21
C TYR A 26 -3.76 2.49 -11.13
N SER A 27 -4.22 1.35 -10.60
CA SER A 27 -4.88 0.33 -11.40
C SER A 27 -6.20 0.85 -11.98
N ARG A 28 -6.98 1.56 -11.19
CA ARG A 28 -8.24 2.15 -11.65
C ARG A 28 -8.01 3.23 -12.70
N LEU A 29 -6.99 4.05 -12.50
CA LEU A 29 -6.63 5.07 -13.50
C LEU A 29 -6.22 4.40 -14.81
N ALA A 30 -5.42 3.33 -14.72
CA ALA A 30 -4.99 2.61 -15.92
C ALA A 30 -6.18 2.04 -16.69
N ASP A 31 -7.18 1.53 -15.97
CA ASP A 31 -8.38 0.99 -16.61
C ASP A 31 -9.20 2.06 -17.33
N GLY A 32 -9.13 3.29 -16.86
CA GLY A 32 -9.93 4.38 -17.41
C GLY A 32 -9.28 5.18 -18.52
N VAL A 33 -7.95 5.05 -18.74
CA VAL A 33 -7.28 5.85 -19.76
C VAL A 33 -7.19 5.08 -21.07
N LYS A 34 -7.33 5.80 -22.19
CA LYS A 34 -7.25 5.21 -23.53
C LYS A 34 -5.86 5.29 -24.14
N ASN A 35 -5.05 6.23 -23.65
CA ASN A 35 -3.70 6.42 -24.15
C ASN A 35 -2.82 5.26 -23.70
N ALA A 36 -2.28 4.48 -24.64
CA ALA A 36 -1.52 3.27 -24.33
C ALA A 36 -0.25 3.57 -23.53
N TYR A 37 0.43 4.68 -23.85
CA TYR A 37 1.64 5.04 -23.11
C TYR A 37 1.31 5.38 -21.65
N LEU A 38 0.30 6.19 -21.44
CA LEU A 38 -0.11 6.57 -20.09
C LEU A 38 -0.60 5.35 -19.31
N LYS A 39 -1.37 4.48 -19.95
CA LYS A 39 -1.84 3.25 -19.33
C LYS A 39 -0.66 2.39 -18.85
N GLY A 40 0.34 2.22 -19.70
CA GLY A 40 1.54 1.46 -19.35
C GLY A 40 2.30 2.06 -18.18
N ARG A 41 2.39 3.39 -18.12
CA ARG A 41 3.05 4.07 -17.00
C ARG A 41 2.29 3.86 -15.69
N LEU A 42 0.97 3.90 -15.74
CA LEU A 42 0.15 3.69 -14.55
C LEU A 42 0.23 2.25 -14.08
N GLU A 43 0.24 1.29 -15.00
CA GLU A 43 0.42 -0.12 -14.64
C GLU A 43 1.79 -0.37 -14.02
N PHE A 44 2.82 0.30 -14.54
CA PHE A 44 4.15 0.22 -13.96
C PHE A 44 4.16 0.74 -12.52
N LEU A 45 3.52 1.89 -12.28
CA LEU A 45 3.43 2.45 -10.93
C LEU A 45 2.68 1.53 -9.97
N ALA A 46 1.59 0.90 -10.44
CA ALA A 46 0.87 -0.07 -9.62
C ALA A 46 1.78 -1.24 -9.23
N GLY A 47 2.60 -1.71 -10.17
CA GLY A 47 3.57 -2.78 -9.90
C GLY A 47 4.63 -2.39 -8.88
N GLU A 48 5.09 -1.13 -8.93
CA GLU A 48 6.06 -0.63 -7.96
C GLU A 48 5.45 -0.58 -6.55
N GLU A 49 4.19 -0.17 -6.44
CA GLU A 49 3.51 -0.16 -5.14
C GLU A 49 3.37 -1.57 -4.58
N GLU A 50 3.13 -2.56 -5.44
CA GLU A 50 3.06 -3.96 -5.00
C GLU A 50 4.41 -4.45 -4.46
N LYS A 51 5.51 -4.03 -5.06
CA LYS A 51 6.84 -4.37 -4.56
C LYS A 51 7.09 -3.76 -3.19
N HIS A 52 6.68 -2.51 -2.99
CA HIS A 52 6.80 -1.84 -1.70
C HIS A 52 5.95 -2.55 -0.65
N ARG A 53 4.73 -2.93 -1.03
CA ARG A 53 3.85 -3.65 -0.11
C ARG A 53 4.48 -4.98 0.32
N ALA A 54 5.03 -5.73 -0.63
CA ALA A 54 5.65 -7.02 -0.33
C ALA A 54 6.86 -6.86 0.60
N PHE A 55 7.66 -5.80 0.39
CA PHE A 55 8.78 -5.50 1.26
C PHE A 55 8.31 -5.21 2.68
N LEU A 56 7.28 -4.37 2.81
CA LEU A 56 6.74 -4.01 4.12
C LEU A 56 6.10 -5.22 4.81
N ASP A 57 5.44 -6.08 4.06
CA ASP A 57 4.87 -7.31 4.59
C ASP A 57 5.96 -8.21 5.18
N GLY A 58 7.06 -8.36 4.45
CA GLY A 58 8.20 -9.13 4.94
C GLY A 58 8.82 -8.52 6.19
N LEU A 59 8.94 -7.19 6.23
CA LEU A 59 9.43 -6.48 7.40
C LEU A 59 8.52 -6.72 8.60
N TYR A 60 7.21 -6.63 8.40
CA TYR A 60 6.25 -6.86 9.48
C TYR A 60 6.38 -8.28 10.04
N ARG A 61 6.43 -9.27 9.17
CA ARG A 61 6.53 -10.67 9.59
C ARG A 61 7.84 -10.95 10.33
N SER A 62 8.92 -10.28 9.93
CA SER A 62 10.22 -10.40 10.59
C SER A 62 10.20 -9.78 11.98
N GLU A 63 9.57 -8.60 12.13
CA GLU A 63 9.55 -7.88 13.41
C GLU A 63 8.49 -8.44 14.37
N PHE A 64 7.40 -8.96 13.85
CA PHE A 64 6.28 -9.46 14.66
C PHE A 64 6.03 -10.93 14.32
N GLU A 65 7.00 -11.75 14.69
CA GLU A 65 7.04 -13.16 14.37
C GLU A 65 5.75 -13.88 14.77
N GLY A 66 5.22 -14.66 13.84
CA GLY A 66 4.01 -15.41 14.08
C GLY A 66 2.72 -14.65 13.85
N ARG A 67 2.80 -13.36 13.47
CA ARG A 67 1.61 -12.55 13.18
C ARG A 67 1.47 -12.33 11.68
N GLU A 68 0.23 -12.20 11.25
CA GLU A 68 -0.06 -11.77 9.90
C GLU A 68 -0.49 -10.31 9.92
N PRO A 69 -0.14 -9.52 8.89
CA PRO A 69 -0.55 -8.12 8.87
C PRO A 69 -2.07 -7.99 8.77
N GLY A 70 -2.71 -7.58 9.85
CA GLY A 70 -4.11 -7.21 9.82
C GLY A 70 -4.21 -5.74 9.48
N LEU A 71 -4.64 -5.42 8.27
CA LEU A 71 -4.67 -4.03 7.83
C LEU A 71 -5.75 -3.25 8.57
N PRO A 72 -5.47 -1.97 8.87
CA PRO A 72 -6.50 -1.13 9.47
C PRO A 72 -7.71 -1.04 8.56
N GLU A 73 -8.89 -0.89 9.18
CA GLU A 73 -10.11 -0.70 8.43
C GLU A 73 -9.98 0.51 7.50
N PRO A 74 -10.52 0.43 6.27
CA PRO A 74 -10.52 1.61 5.41
C PRO A 74 -11.31 2.72 6.07
N SER A 75 -10.85 3.94 5.87
CA SER A 75 -11.61 5.09 6.37
C SER A 75 -13.00 5.07 5.74
N PRO A 76 -14.05 5.39 6.52
CA PRO A 76 -15.39 5.47 5.95
C PRO A 76 -15.38 6.43 4.77
N ALA A 77 -16.10 6.07 3.71
CA ALA A 77 -16.21 6.95 2.56
C ALA A 77 -16.83 8.28 3.00
N PRO A 78 -16.29 9.40 2.55
CA PRO A 78 -16.88 10.69 2.88
C PRO A 78 -18.27 10.83 2.31
#